data_0e5ed2b54e8a3c4c505aa74719da410f
#
_entry.id   0e5ed2b54e8a3c4c505aa74719da410f
#
_cell.length_a   1.000
_cell.length_b   1.000
_cell.length_c   1.000
_cell.angle_alpha   90.00
_cell.angle_beta   90.00
_cell.angle_gamma   90.00
#
_symmetry.space_group_name_H-M   'P 1'
#
loop_
_entity.id
_entity.type
_entity.pdbx_description
1 polymer ?
#
loop_
_entity_poly.entity_id
_entity_poly.type
_entity_poly.pdbx_seq_one_letter_code
_entity_poly.pdbx_strand_id
1 'polypeptide(L)'
;MEKQNNACWQRIEKVLKHADMSANYFAKYIGLARGENLYQIKRGRNRISLDVAQKIHRKFPRFSISWLMCGEPELIDNGDTIEILPLYYDMWTIRFLEDAAEEQFIISSAAANGAKFAASYTGNTMETPFYLRDTILLFRKQSIETIPTGSGLYLIDYKGERLLRFLDRNAYTDSILIVGLVPEYQAPEVVDCAAVESLWKVCATVKRW
;
A
#
# COMPACT_ATOMS: atom_id res chain seq x y z
N MET A 1 -31.96 -9.14 -20.36
CA MET A 1 -32.06 -9.51 -18.93
C MET A 1 -31.26 -10.77 -18.58
N GLU A 2 -31.07 -11.76 -19.43
CA GLU A 2 -30.31 -13.00 -19.14
C GLU A 2 -28.81 -12.81 -18.86
N LYS A 3 -28.13 -11.89 -19.53
CA LYS A 3 -26.69 -11.67 -19.32
C LYS A 3 -26.32 -11.17 -17.91
N GLN A 4 -27.18 -10.42 -17.25
CA GLN A 4 -26.89 -9.81 -15.94
C GLN A 4 -27.11 -10.81 -14.79
N ASN A 5 -28.00 -11.78 -14.98
CA ASN A 5 -28.27 -12.83 -13.99
C ASN A 5 -27.16 -13.88 -13.94
N ASN A 6 -26.50 -14.15 -15.05
CA ASN A 6 -25.36 -15.05 -15.11
C ASN A 6 -24.15 -14.46 -14.36
N ALA A 7 -23.98 -13.13 -14.38
CA ALA A 7 -22.90 -12.45 -13.67
C ALA A 7 -22.98 -12.56 -12.13
N CYS A 8 -24.19 -12.57 -11.55
CA CYS A 8 -24.37 -12.81 -10.11
C CYS A 8 -23.93 -14.21 -9.70
N TRP A 9 -24.29 -15.22 -10.49
CA TRP A 9 -23.89 -16.58 -10.22
C TRP A 9 -22.39 -16.79 -10.41
N GLN A 10 -21.78 -16.18 -11.43
CA GLN A 10 -20.33 -16.24 -11.64
C GLN A 10 -19.55 -15.70 -10.43
N ARG A 11 -20.04 -14.64 -9.77
CA ARG A 11 -19.44 -14.14 -8.54
C ARG A 11 -19.56 -15.13 -7.40
N ILE A 12 -20.72 -15.77 -7.22
CA ILE A 12 -20.90 -16.84 -6.24
C ILE A 12 -19.97 -18.02 -6.55
N GLU A 13 -19.84 -18.44 -7.81
CA GLU A 13 -18.95 -19.53 -8.21
C GLU A 13 -17.48 -19.23 -7.88
N LYS A 14 -17.02 -17.99 -8.07
CA LYS A 14 -15.68 -17.57 -7.65
C LYS A 14 -15.48 -17.76 -6.13
N VAL A 15 -16.47 -17.35 -5.34
CA VAL A 15 -16.42 -17.54 -3.88
C VAL A 15 -16.40 -19.04 -3.51
N LEU A 16 -17.27 -19.84 -4.12
CA LEU A 16 -17.33 -21.29 -3.90
C LEU A 16 -16.00 -21.97 -4.24
N LYS A 17 -15.41 -21.61 -5.38
CA LYS A 17 -14.12 -22.14 -5.82
C LYS A 17 -13.00 -21.76 -4.86
N HIS A 18 -13.00 -20.51 -4.36
CA HIS A 18 -12.04 -20.04 -3.37
C HIS A 18 -12.20 -20.77 -2.03
N ALA A 19 -13.45 -21.01 -1.61
CA ALA A 19 -13.76 -21.71 -0.36
C ALA A 19 -13.57 -23.23 -0.44
N ASP A 20 -13.38 -23.78 -1.64
CA ASP A 20 -13.38 -25.21 -1.94
C ASP A 20 -14.61 -25.94 -1.36
N MET A 21 -15.77 -25.33 -1.55
CA MET A 21 -17.03 -25.80 -0.97
C MET A 21 -18.11 -26.02 -2.03
N SER A 22 -18.95 -27.05 -1.82
CA SER A 22 -20.18 -27.19 -2.58
C SER A 22 -21.19 -26.10 -2.18
N ALA A 23 -22.09 -25.71 -3.12
CA ALA A 23 -23.07 -24.65 -2.85
C ALA A 23 -23.97 -24.93 -1.63
N ASN A 24 -24.32 -26.20 -1.39
CA ASN A 24 -25.12 -26.58 -0.23
C ASN A 24 -24.38 -26.45 1.09
N TYR A 25 -23.13 -26.88 1.12
CA TYR A 25 -22.29 -26.76 2.31
C TYR A 25 -21.97 -25.29 2.60
N PHE A 26 -21.62 -24.54 1.56
CA PHE A 26 -21.35 -23.11 1.64
C PHE A 26 -22.54 -22.32 2.19
N ALA A 27 -23.77 -22.59 1.71
CA ALA A 27 -24.97 -21.93 2.21
C ALA A 27 -25.11 -22.09 3.73
N LYS A 28 -24.90 -23.30 4.24
CA LYS A 28 -24.91 -23.57 5.69
C LYS A 28 -23.77 -22.85 6.41
N TYR A 29 -22.57 -22.88 5.83
CA TYR A 29 -21.37 -22.29 6.41
C TYR A 29 -21.48 -20.77 6.61
N ILE A 30 -22.09 -20.04 5.66
CA ILE A 30 -22.34 -18.60 5.76
C ILE A 30 -23.61 -18.27 6.56
N GLY A 31 -24.34 -19.26 7.07
CA GLY A 31 -25.52 -19.07 7.91
C GLY A 31 -26.79 -18.71 7.12
N LEU A 32 -26.96 -19.27 5.92
CA LEU A 32 -28.25 -19.21 5.22
C LEU A 32 -29.17 -20.34 5.73
N ALA A 33 -30.39 -19.98 6.10
CA ALA A 33 -31.38 -20.93 6.62
C ALA A 33 -31.74 -22.05 5.62
N ARG A 34 -31.66 -21.77 4.33
CA ARG A 34 -31.89 -22.73 3.24
C ARG A 34 -30.92 -22.44 2.08
N GLY A 35 -30.37 -23.50 1.49
CA GLY A 35 -29.54 -23.40 0.27
C GLY A 35 -30.28 -22.91 -0.96
N GLU A 36 -31.61 -22.83 -0.88
CA GLU A 36 -32.50 -22.42 -1.96
C GLU A 36 -32.21 -21.00 -2.47
N ASN A 37 -31.78 -20.08 -1.60
CA ASN A 37 -31.40 -18.72 -2.01
C ASN A 37 -30.26 -18.70 -3.04
N LEU A 38 -29.23 -19.52 -2.86
CA LEU A 38 -28.13 -19.63 -3.83
C LEU A 38 -28.59 -20.28 -5.13
N TYR A 39 -29.51 -21.25 -5.08
CA TYR A 39 -30.08 -21.86 -6.27
C TYR A 39 -31.01 -20.91 -7.05
N GLN A 40 -31.71 -20.00 -6.40
CA GLN A 40 -32.48 -18.95 -7.08
C GLN A 40 -31.57 -17.95 -7.80
N ILE A 41 -30.41 -17.63 -7.20
CA ILE A 41 -29.38 -16.82 -7.87
C ILE A 41 -28.80 -17.58 -9.06
N LYS A 42 -28.50 -18.88 -8.91
CA LYS A 42 -28.01 -19.73 -9.99
C LYS A 42 -28.98 -19.80 -11.17
N ARG A 43 -30.28 -19.88 -10.88
CA ARG A 43 -31.34 -19.88 -11.91
C ARG A 43 -31.63 -18.52 -12.51
N GLY A 44 -30.91 -17.47 -12.06
CA GLY A 44 -31.13 -16.12 -12.53
C GLY A 44 -32.41 -15.44 -12.06
N ARG A 45 -33.12 -16.04 -11.08
CA ARG A 45 -34.37 -15.49 -10.57
C ARG A 45 -34.16 -14.37 -9.56
N ASN A 46 -33.05 -14.44 -8.78
CA ASN A 46 -32.70 -13.46 -7.76
C ASN A 46 -31.29 -12.91 -8.02
N ARG A 47 -31.09 -11.66 -7.59
CA ARG A 47 -29.75 -11.07 -7.44
C ARG A 47 -29.18 -11.44 -6.07
N ILE A 48 -27.88 -11.20 -5.88
CA ILE A 48 -27.25 -11.29 -4.55
C ILE A 48 -27.81 -10.15 -3.70
N SER A 49 -28.52 -10.49 -2.63
CA SER A 49 -29.05 -9.51 -1.68
C SER A 49 -27.95 -9.02 -0.75
N LEU A 50 -28.17 -7.85 -0.11
CA LEU A 50 -27.25 -7.29 0.87
C LEU A 50 -26.98 -8.27 2.03
N ASP A 51 -28.01 -8.98 2.52
CA ASP A 51 -27.85 -9.98 3.60
C ASP A 51 -26.91 -11.11 3.17
N VAL A 52 -27.08 -11.63 1.95
CA VAL A 52 -26.20 -12.68 1.41
C VAL A 52 -24.78 -12.16 1.24
N ALA A 53 -24.62 -10.95 0.68
CA ALA A 53 -23.31 -10.32 0.50
C ALA A 53 -22.59 -10.07 1.83
N GLN A 54 -23.29 -9.58 2.86
CA GLN A 54 -22.73 -9.38 4.20
C GLN A 54 -22.31 -10.70 4.87
N LYS A 55 -23.12 -11.75 4.74
CA LYS A 55 -22.79 -13.08 5.27
C LYS A 55 -21.55 -13.66 4.60
N ILE A 56 -21.44 -13.50 3.29
CA ILE A 56 -20.23 -13.90 2.54
C ILE A 56 -19.04 -13.08 3.00
N HIS A 57 -19.12 -11.75 3.00
CA HIS A 57 -18.04 -10.86 3.39
C HIS A 57 -17.52 -11.12 4.82
N ARG A 58 -18.42 -11.41 5.76
CA ARG A 58 -18.05 -11.75 7.16
C ARG A 58 -17.16 -13.01 7.26
N LYS A 59 -17.38 -14.01 6.40
CA LYS A 59 -16.59 -15.25 6.37
C LYS A 59 -15.40 -15.17 5.42
N PHE A 60 -15.52 -14.38 4.39
CA PHE A 60 -14.54 -14.18 3.32
C PHE A 60 -14.36 -12.70 3.04
N PRO A 61 -13.63 -11.95 3.91
CA PRO A 61 -13.49 -10.48 3.83
C PRO A 61 -12.89 -9.97 2.51
N ARG A 62 -12.13 -10.83 1.81
CA ARG A 62 -11.56 -10.53 0.50
C ARG A 62 -12.60 -10.20 -0.58
N PHE A 63 -13.82 -10.70 -0.48
CA PHE A 63 -14.90 -10.37 -1.41
C PHE A 63 -15.71 -9.20 -0.86
N SER A 64 -15.56 -8.01 -1.48
CA SER A 64 -16.28 -6.82 -1.04
C SER A 64 -17.78 -6.94 -1.28
N ILE A 65 -18.58 -6.28 -0.43
CA ILE A 65 -20.04 -6.27 -0.57
C ILE A 65 -20.44 -5.63 -1.89
N SER A 66 -19.80 -4.53 -2.31
CA SER A 66 -20.05 -3.85 -3.57
C SER A 66 -19.76 -4.75 -4.77
N TRP A 67 -18.64 -5.48 -4.76
CA TRP A 67 -18.35 -6.44 -5.82
C TRP A 67 -19.39 -7.56 -5.89
N LEU A 68 -19.77 -8.13 -4.76
CA LEU A 68 -20.78 -9.19 -4.72
C LEU A 68 -22.12 -8.71 -5.30
N MET A 69 -22.56 -7.52 -4.95
CA MET A 69 -23.86 -7.00 -5.35
C MET A 69 -23.88 -6.40 -6.76
N CYS A 70 -22.91 -5.56 -7.09
CA CYS A 70 -22.93 -4.73 -8.29
C CYS A 70 -21.96 -5.24 -9.36
N GLY A 71 -20.97 -6.08 -9.01
CA GLY A 71 -19.92 -6.49 -9.93
C GLY A 71 -19.00 -5.33 -10.31
N GLU A 72 -18.96 -4.30 -9.48
CA GLU A 72 -17.90 -3.31 -9.57
C GLU A 72 -16.56 -4.04 -9.62
N PRO A 73 -15.56 -3.52 -10.37
CA PRO A 73 -14.31 -4.22 -10.48
C PRO A 73 -13.92 -4.59 -9.05
N GLU A 74 -13.71 -5.89 -8.82
CA GLU A 74 -12.97 -6.35 -7.68
C GLU A 74 -11.86 -5.32 -7.55
N LEU A 75 -11.88 -4.49 -6.50
CA LEU A 75 -10.62 -3.91 -6.07
C LEU A 75 -9.74 -5.14 -6.02
N ILE A 76 -8.95 -5.32 -7.07
CA ILE A 76 -8.23 -6.55 -7.31
C ILE A 76 -7.58 -6.77 -5.95
N ASP A 77 -8.17 -7.70 -5.19
CA ASP A 77 -7.41 -8.37 -4.19
C ASP A 77 -6.31 -9.01 -5.01
N ASN A 78 -5.30 -8.21 -5.33
CA ASN A 78 -3.97 -8.67 -5.60
C ASN A 78 -3.65 -9.40 -4.32
N GLY A 79 -4.10 -10.68 -4.28
CA GLY A 79 -4.22 -11.52 -3.11
C GLY A 79 -3.13 -11.10 -2.18
N ASP A 80 -3.42 -10.59 -0.97
CA ASP A 80 -2.52 -9.83 -0.12
C ASP A 80 -1.12 -10.40 -0.23
N THR A 81 -0.43 -10.04 -1.31
CA THR A 81 0.95 -10.46 -1.51
C THR A 81 1.67 -9.69 -0.43
N ILE A 82 2.04 -10.44 0.58
CA ILE A 82 2.84 -9.94 1.67
C ILE A 82 4.23 -9.67 1.09
N GLU A 83 4.71 -8.46 1.25
CA GLU A 83 6.10 -8.15 1.03
C GLU A 83 6.85 -8.23 2.36
N ILE A 84 8.01 -8.87 2.30
CA ILE A 84 8.95 -8.94 3.42
C ILE A 84 10.08 -7.98 3.07
N LEU A 85 10.12 -6.86 3.76
CA LEU A 85 11.12 -5.83 3.55
C LEU A 85 12.21 -5.92 4.63
N PRO A 86 13.50 -5.76 4.27
CA PRO A 86 14.54 -5.58 5.28
C PRO A 86 14.24 -4.31 6.09
N LEU A 87 14.32 -4.41 7.42
CA LEU A 87 14.11 -3.31 8.36
C LEU A 87 15.43 -2.91 9.00
N TYR A 88 15.72 -1.62 8.94
CA TYR A 88 16.89 -0.98 9.52
C TYR A 88 16.49 -0.04 10.64
N TYR A 89 17.19 -0.06 11.76
CA TYR A 89 16.93 0.85 12.88
C TYR A 89 17.71 2.15 12.78
N ASP A 90 18.88 2.13 12.12
CA ASP A 90 19.64 3.35 11.82
C ASP A 90 19.57 3.71 10.34
N MET A 91 18.72 4.69 10.02
CA MET A 91 18.57 5.17 8.65
C MET A 91 19.67 6.17 8.22
N TRP A 92 20.49 6.63 9.16
CA TRP A 92 21.41 7.74 8.91
C TRP A 92 22.79 7.29 8.45
N THR A 93 23.29 6.16 8.96
CA THR A 93 24.65 5.67 8.70
C THR A 93 24.69 4.40 7.86
N ILE A 94 23.62 3.63 7.83
CA ILE A 94 23.55 2.33 7.19
C ILE A 94 23.59 2.40 5.65
N ARG A 95 24.24 1.44 5.02
CA ARG A 95 24.20 1.25 3.56
C ARG A 95 23.06 0.31 3.23
N PHE A 96 21.91 0.88 2.84
CA PHE A 96 20.73 0.11 2.55
C PHE A 96 20.97 -0.93 1.46
N LEU A 97 20.46 -2.14 1.68
CA LEU A 97 20.57 -3.31 0.81
C LEU A 97 22.00 -3.89 0.67
N GLU A 98 23.01 -3.24 1.23
CA GLU A 98 24.38 -3.74 1.30
C GLU A 98 24.71 -4.30 2.68
N ASP A 99 24.32 -3.58 3.73
CA ASP A 99 24.50 -4.04 5.11
C ASP A 99 23.36 -5.00 5.50
N ALA A 100 23.62 -5.86 6.49
CA ALA A 100 22.60 -6.77 7.01
C ALA A 100 21.48 -5.98 7.71
N ALA A 101 20.23 -6.33 7.40
CA ALA A 101 19.09 -5.77 8.10
C ALA A 101 18.96 -6.38 9.50
N GLU A 102 18.53 -5.60 10.47
CA GLU A 102 18.34 -6.05 11.84
C GLU A 102 17.10 -6.93 11.98
N GLU A 103 16.05 -6.63 11.22
CA GLU A 103 14.78 -7.35 11.24
C GLU A 103 14.14 -7.42 9.87
N GLN A 104 13.00 -8.09 9.83
CA GLN A 104 12.11 -8.14 8.67
C GLN A 104 10.81 -7.40 8.99
N PHE A 105 10.39 -6.54 8.08
CA PHE A 105 9.12 -5.82 8.15
C PHE A 105 8.12 -6.44 7.17
N ILE A 106 7.04 -6.97 7.72
CA ILE A 106 6.01 -7.65 6.94
C ILE A 106 4.85 -6.69 6.69
N ILE A 107 4.51 -6.49 5.43
CA ILE A 107 3.47 -5.55 5.02
C ILE A 107 2.77 -6.06 3.75
N SER A 108 1.51 -5.65 3.52
CA SER A 108 0.86 -5.94 2.24
C SER A 108 1.51 -5.17 1.09
N SER A 109 1.59 -5.77 -0.10
CA SER A 109 2.18 -5.12 -1.29
C SER A 109 1.49 -3.80 -1.64
N ALA A 110 0.18 -3.71 -1.42
CA ALA A 110 -0.57 -2.48 -1.62
C ALA A 110 -0.09 -1.36 -0.69
N ALA A 111 0.16 -1.67 0.59
CA ALA A 111 0.65 -0.70 1.57
C ALA A 111 2.15 -0.42 1.41
N ALA A 112 2.93 -1.39 0.93
CA ALA A 112 4.35 -1.20 0.61
C ALA A 112 4.57 -0.17 -0.51
N ASN A 113 3.61 -0.02 -1.41
CA ASN A 113 3.64 0.96 -2.49
C ASN A 113 4.95 0.93 -3.32
N GLY A 114 5.47 -0.27 -3.57
CA GLY A 114 6.71 -0.50 -4.31
C GLY A 114 8.00 -0.23 -3.53
N ALA A 115 7.93 -0.10 -2.20
CA ALA A 115 9.10 -0.03 -1.34
C ALA A 115 9.98 -1.28 -1.45
N LYS A 116 11.26 -1.14 -1.18
CA LYS A 116 12.24 -2.24 -1.19
C LYS A 116 12.90 -2.46 0.15
N PHE A 117 12.81 -1.50 1.06
CA PHE A 117 13.24 -1.63 2.44
C PHE A 117 12.46 -0.69 3.35
N ALA A 118 12.55 -0.94 4.63
CA ALA A 118 11.97 -0.14 5.70
C ALA A 118 13.07 0.37 6.63
N ALA A 119 12.88 1.55 7.19
CA ALA A 119 13.76 2.04 8.25
C ALA A 119 12.98 2.78 9.34
N SER A 120 13.39 2.58 10.58
CA SER A 120 12.85 3.36 11.71
C SER A 120 13.32 4.79 11.62
N TYR A 121 12.38 5.72 11.78
CA TYR A 121 12.73 7.11 11.91
C TYR A 121 13.26 7.40 13.32
N THR A 122 14.52 7.80 13.40
CA THR A 122 15.24 8.10 14.66
C THR A 122 15.70 9.57 14.69
N GLY A 123 14.92 10.48 14.13
CA GLY A 123 15.30 11.88 14.01
C GLY A 123 15.30 12.66 15.31
N ASN A 124 16.09 13.72 15.33
CA ASN A 124 16.14 14.69 16.41
C ASN A 124 14.79 15.41 16.55
N THR A 125 14.35 15.62 17.78
CA THR A 125 13.06 16.23 18.11
C THR A 125 12.90 17.67 17.66
N MET A 126 14.01 18.38 17.41
CA MET A 126 14.02 19.78 16.97
C MET A 126 13.93 19.95 15.45
N GLU A 127 14.35 18.93 14.70
CA GLU A 127 14.43 18.99 13.23
C GLU A 127 13.30 18.24 12.53
N THR A 128 12.38 17.63 13.28
CA THR A 128 11.39 16.71 12.73
C THR A 128 9.99 17.11 13.08
N PRO A 129 9.07 17.01 12.13
CA PRO A 129 7.64 17.07 12.42
C PRO A 129 7.26 15.99 13.44
N PHE A 130 6.50 16.38 14.43
CA PHE A 130 6.01 15.49 15.51
C PHE A 130 5.35 14.21 14.97
N TYR A 131 4.74 14.28 13.78
CA TYR A 131 4.06 13.12 13.17
C TYR A 131 4.98 12.03 12.65
N LEU A 132 6.29 12.28 12.51
CA LEU A 132 7.26 11.25 12.09
C LEU A 132 7.85 10.47 13.26
N ARG A 133 7.61 10.85 14.51
CA ARG A 133 8.07 10.07 15.68
C ARG A 133 7.41 8.70 15.69
N ASP A 134 8.16 7.70 16.13
CA ASP A 134 7.71 6.30 16.22
C ASP A 134 7.16 5.79 14.87
N THR A 135 7.78 6.23 13.78
CA THR A 135 7.35 5.91 12.44
C THR A 135 8.39 5.05 11.74
N ILE A 136 7.91 4.04 11.02
CA ILE A 136 8.70 3.31 10.03
C ILE A 136 8.46 3.97 8.69
N LEU A 137 9.54 4.35 8.01
CA LEU A 137 9.52 4.87 6.66
C LEU A 137 9.83 3.75 5.69
N LEU A 138 9.06 3.67 4.61
CA LEU A 138 9.24 2.68 3.56
C LEU A 138 9.86 3.35 2.34
N PHE A 139 10.94 2.77 1.82
CA PHE A 139 11.79 3.39 0.82
C PHE A 139 11.93 2.56 -0.44
N ARG A 140 12.15 3.25 -1.56
CA ARG A 140 12.69 2.69 -2.80
C ARG A 140 13.78 3.60 -3.36
N LYS A 141 14.78 3.01 -4.03
CA LYS A 141 15.78 3.79 -4.75
C LYS A 141 15.10 4.57 -5.88
N GLN A 142 15.50 5.81 -6.04
CA GLN A 142 14.96 6.71 -7.06
C GLN A 142 16.12 7.33 -7.83
N SER A 143 16.01 7.38 -9.16
CA SER A 143 16.93 8.19 -9.97
C SER A 143 16.48 9.64 -9.95
N ILE A 144 17.46 10.55 -9.94
CA ILE A 144 17.17 11.98 -9.91
C ILE A 144 16.46 12.45 -11.17
N GLU A 145 16.75 11.84 -12.33
CA GLU A 145 16.11 12.17 -13.59
C GLU A 145 14.62 11.78 -13.61
N THR A 146 14.24 10.81 -12.78
CA THR A 146 12.87 10.29 -12.72
C THR A 146 12.06 10.86 -11.55
N ILE A 147 12.56 11.90 -10.87
CA ILE A 147 11.77 12.60 -9.85
C ILE A 147 10.58 13.28 -10.56
N PRO A 148 9.33 12.99 -10.16
CA PRO A 148 8.18 13.67 -10.72
C PRO A 148 8.22 15.16 -10.41
N THR A 149 7.64 15.96 -11.29
CA THR A 149 7.37 17.37 -10.99
C THR A 149 6.43 17.45 -9.77
N GLY A 150 6.77 18.28 -8.81
CA GLY A 150 6.05 18.39 -7.54
C GLY A 150 6.87 17.86 -6.36
N SER A 151 6.39 18.11 -5.16
CA SER A 151 7.13 17.78 -3.96
C SER A 151 6.89 16.33 -3.49
N GLY A 152 7.94 15.71 -2.96
CA GLY A 152 7.91 14.41 -2.32
C GLY A 152 8.93 14.34 -1.19
N LEU A 153 8.73 13.40 -0.26
CA LEU A 153 9.67 13.16 0.84
C LEU A 153 10.72 12.14 0.39
N TYR A 154 11.99 12.51 0.59
CA TYR A 154 13.14 11.71 0.17
C TYR A 154 14.22 11.69 1.26
N LEU A 155 14.91 10.57 1.34
CA LEU A 155 16.21 10.47 2.00
C LEU A 155 17.27 10.69 0.93
N ILE A 156 18.19 11.62 1.17
CA ILE A 156 19.22 12.02 0.21
C ILE A 156 20.60 11.95 0.83
N ASP A 157 21.60 11.52 0.06
CA ASP A 157 23.00 11.73 0.38
C ASP A 157 23.48 12.96 -0.41
N TYR A 158 23.88 14.01 0.31
CA TYR A 158 24.23 15.31 -0.25
C TYR A 158 25.37 15.92 0.55
N LYS A 159 26.46 16.29 -0.11
CA LYS A 159 27.67 16.86 0.51
C LYS A 159 28.24 16.04 1.68
N GLY A 160 28.16 14.70 1.57
CA GLY A 160 28.63 13.79 2.59
C GLY A 160 27.72 13.66 3.83
N GLU A 161 26.56 14.27 3.80
CA GLU A 161 25.53 14.16 4.84
C GLU A 161 24.29 13.44 4.32
N ARG A 162 23.62 12.69 5.18
CA ARG A 162 22.33 12.06 4.87
C ARG A 162 21.20 12.87 5.48
N LEU A 163 20.26 13.28 4.63
CA LEU A 163 19.18 14.19 5.00
C LEU A 163 17.83 13.64 4.59
N LEU A 164 16.83 13.77 5.46
CA LEU A 164 15.43 13.51 5.11
C LEU A 164 14.77 14.87 4.76
N ARG A 165 14.38 15.05 3.49
CA ARG A 165 13.93 16.36 2.98
C ARG A 165 12.78 16.19 1.99
N PHE A 166 11.95 17.23 1.89
CA PHE A 166 11.09 17.39 0.73
C PHE A 166 11.93 17.90 -0.44
N LEU A 167 11.79 17.23 -1.59
CA LEU A 167 12.39 17.69 -2.84
C LEU A 167 11.29 18.15 -3.78
N ASP A 168 11.49 19.28 -4.40
CA ASP A 168 10.65 19.79 -5.49
C ASP A 168 11.51 20.00 -6.72
N ARG A 169 11.18 19.28 -7.79
CA ARG A 169 11.89 19.39 -9.07
C ARG A 169 11.16 20.36 -9.98
N ASN A 170 11.87 21.39 -10.42
CA ASN A 170 11.41 22.20 -11.53
C ASN A 170 11.70 21.47 -12.84
N ALA A 171 10.66 21.24 -13.67
CA ALA A 171 10.78 20.54 -14.95
C ALA A 171 11.71 21.22 -15.97
N TYR A 172 12.10 22.47 -15.74
CA TYR A 172 12.81 23.31 -16.68
C TYR A 172 14.29 23.57 -16.32
N THR A 173 14.76 22.99 -15.19
CA THR A 173 16.12 23.23 -14.71
C THR A 173 16.78 21.93 -14.24
N ASP A 174 18.12 21.86 -14.33
CA ASP A 174 18.91 20.76 -13.76
C ASP A 174 19.10 20.91 -12.24
N SER A 175 18.23 21.67 -11.60
CA SER A 175 18.25 21.92 -10.16
C SER A 175 17.00 21.40 -9.47
N ILE A 176 17.16 21.07 -8.20
CA ILE A 176 16.09 20.70 -7.28
C ILE A 176 16.07 21.67 -6.11
N LEU A 177 14.87 21.93 -5.60
CA LEU A 177 14.67 22.63 -4.36
C LEU A 177 14.63 21.62 -3.22
N ILE A 178 15.56 21.74 -2.27
CA ILE A 178 15.57 20.97 -1.03
C ILE A 178 14.86 21.80 0.03
N VAL A 179 13.77 21.26 0.58
CA VAL A 179 12.99 21.93 1.63
C VAL A 179 13.09 21.13 2.91
N GLY A 180 13.40 21.80 4.00
CA GLY A 180 13.45 21.21 5.32
C GLY A 180 12.11 20.65 5.77
N LEU A 181 12.13 19.65 6.64
CA LEU A 181 10.91 19.11 7.25
C LEU A 181 10.21 20.13 8.15
N VAL A 182 10.98 21.03 8.74
CA VAL A 182 10.51 22.17 9.53
C VAL A 182 11.13 23.43 8.94
N PRO A 183 10.44 24.11 8.03
CA PRO A 183 10.98 25.26 7.29
C PRO A 183 11.50 26.40 8.17
N GLU A 184 10.98 26.53 9.39
CA GLU A 184 11.42 27.54 10.36
C GLU A 184 12.87 27.34 10.83
N TYR A 185 13.36 26.11 10.79
CA TYR A 185 14.72 25.75 11.22
C TYR A 185 15.66 25.44 10.05
N GLN A 186 15.11 25.25 8.87
CA GLN A 186 15.86 24.78 7.71
C GLN A 186 15.42 25.56 6.46
N ALA A 187 16.19 26.56 6.10
CA ALA A 187 15.89 27.35 4.91
C ALA A 187 15.91 26.47 3.64
N PRO A 188 15.00 26.71 2.68
CA PRO A 188 15.04 26.03 1.40
C PRO A 188 16.35 26.31 0.65
N GLU A 189 16.93 25.28 0.06
CA GLU A 189 18.18 25.39 -0.74
C GLU A 189 17.92 24.88 -2.16
N VAL A 190 18.37 25.65 -3.14
CA VAL A 190 18.39 25.22 -4.55
C VAL A 190 19.74 24.59 -4.83
N VAL A 191 19.73 23.33 -5.23
CA VAL A 191 20.96 22.57 -5.48
C VAL A 191 20.96 21.99 -6.89
N ASP A 192 22.16 21.81 -7.45
CA ASP A 192 22.37 21.09 -8.69
C ASP A 192 22.05 19.61 -8.49
N CYS A 193 21.34 19.01 -9.42
CA CYS A 193 21.05 17.58 -9.41
C CYS A 193 22.31 16.71 -9.32
N ALA A 194 23.42 17.16 -9.94
CA ALA A 194 24.69 16.46 -9.92
C ALA A 194 25.35 16.39 -8.52
N ALA A 195 24.95 17.26 -7.59
CA ALA A 195 25.47 17.28 -6.23
C ALA A 195 24.80 16.24 -5.31
N VAL A 196 23.73 15.57 -5.75
CA VAL A 196 23.03 14.53 -4.99
C VAL A 196 23.65 13.18 -5.32
N GLU A 197 24.29 12.55 -4.34
CA GLU A 197 25.03 11.31 -4.51
C GLU A 197 24.09 10.09 -4.57
N SER A 198 23.07 10.06 -3.72
CA SER A 198 22.06 9.02 -3.73
C SER A 198 20.70 9.54 -3.27
N LEU A 199 19.66 8.82 -3.67
CA LEU A 199 18.28 9.26 -3.48
C LEU A 199 17.36 8.06 -3.23
N TRP A 200 16.59 8.12 -2.15
CA TRP A 200 15.54 7.16 -1.86
C TRP A 200 14.22 7.88 -1.59
N LYS A 201 13.20 7.51 -2.36
CA LYS A 201 11.85 8.04 -2.17
C LYS A 201 11.18 7.36 -0.99
N VAL A 202 10.57 8.13 -0.09
CA VAL A 202 9.63 7.61 0.89
C VAL A 202 8.32 7.27 0.17
N CYS A 203 7.99 5.98 0.14
CA CYS A 203 6.81 5.45 -0.55
C CYS A 203 5.58 5.44 0.35
N ALA A 204 5.80 5.15 1.64
CA ALA A 204 4.76 5.10 2.66
C ALA A 204 5.37 5.30 4.05
N THR A 205 4.51 5.59 5.01
CA THR A 205 4.86 5.72 6.42
C THR A 205 3.94 4.84 7.26
N VAL A 206 4.51 4.12 8.24
CA VAL A 206 3.76 3.25 9.15
C VAL A 206 4.06 3.68 10.57
N LYS A 207 3.04 4.12 11.31
CA LYS A 207 3.20 4.53 12.70
C LYS A 207 3.20 3.30 13.61
N ARG A 208 4.17 3.23 14.53
CA ARG A 208 4.16 2.25 15.62
C ARG A 208 3.14 2.72 16.69
N TRP A 209 2.35 1.79 17.19
CA TRP A 209 1.39 1.99 18.29
C TRP A 209 1.94 1.40 19.57
#